data_ad5f092cb6bad666dd19271ee0099379
#
_entry.id   ad5f092cb6bad666dd19271ee0099379
#
_cell.length_a   1.000
_cell.length_b   1.000
_cell.length_c   1.000
_cell.angle_alpha   90.00
_cell.angle_beta   90.00
_cell.angle_gamma   90.00
#
_symmetry.space_group_name_H-M   'P 1'
#
loop_
_entity.id
_entity.type
_entity.pdbx_description
1 polymer ?
#
loop_
_entity_poly.entity_id
_entity_poly.type
_entity_poly.pdbx_seq_one_letter_code
_entity_poly.pdbx_strand_id
1 'polypeptide(L)'
;RLPTSPYRFAATREEFAQAVGEIGFPCVVKPIMSSSGHGQSVVRSEEDIDCGWRNAQRGGRAGAGKVIVEGFVKFDYEITLLTVRHCGGTSFLEPIGHYQQDGDYRESWQPQPMTAAF
;
A
#
# COMPACT_ATOMS: atom_id res chain seq x y z
N ARG A 1 -12.49 -8.36 12.74
CA ARG A 1 -11.35 -7.57 12.28
C ARG A 1 -11.01 -8.01 10.86
N LEU A 2 -10.94 -7.07 9.94
CA LEU A 2 -10.54 -7.37 8.56
C LEU A 2 -9.06 -7.81 8.52
N PRO A 3 -8.73 -8.82 7.71
CA PRO A 3 -7.33 -9.19 7.49
C PRO A 3 -6.58 -8.06 6.78
N THR A 4 -5.32 -7.90 7.12
CA THR A 4 -4.39 -6.99 6.44
C THR A 4 -3.09 -7.73 6.16
N SER A 5 -2.28 -7.23 5.23
CA SER A 5 -0.92 -7.74 5.06
C SER A 5 -0.11 -7.56 6.35
N PRO A 6 0.86 -8.44 6.63
CA PRO A 6 1.81 -8.20 7.72
C PRO A 6 2.58 -6.91 7.44
N TYR A 7 2.86 -6.15 8.49
CA TYR A 7 3.56 -4.88 8.33
C TYR A 7 4.47 -4.55 9.51
N ARG A 8 5.43 -3.67 9.27
CA ARG A 8 6.32 -3.07 10.27
C ARG A 8 6.53 -1.60 9.95
N PHE A 9 6.70 -0.79 10.98
CA PHE A 9 7.15 0.59 10.83
C PHE A 9 8.65 0.67 11.06
N ALA A 10 9.31 1.59 10.35
CA ALA A 10 10.72 1.88 10.51
C ALA A 10 10.97 3.39 10.42
N ALA A 11 11.79 3.90 11.32
CA ALA A 11 12.16 5.31 11.38
C ALA A 11 13.63 5.55 10.95
N THR A 12 14.44 4.50 10.95
CA THR A 12 15.84 4.54 10.54
C THR A 12 16.11 3.51 9.44
N ARG A 13 17.27 3.65 8.79
CA ARG A 13 17.72 2.70 7.75
C ARG A 13 17.92 1.30 8.34
N GLU A 14 18.44 1.22 9.56
CA GLU A 14 18.69 -0.04 10.28
C GLU A 14 17.38 -0.74 10.63
N GLU A 15 16.43 -0.01 11.21
CA GLU A 15 15.09 -0.52 11.48
C GLU A 15 14.39 -0.98 10.19
N PHE A 16 14.61 -0.26 9.09
CA PHE A 16 14.05 -0.65 7.80
C PHE A 16 14.61 -1.98 7.30
N ALA A 17 15.93 -2.18 7.38
CA ALA A 17 16.55 -3.46 7.00
C ALA A 17 16.04 -4.61 7.87
N GLN A 18 15.91 -4.38 9.19
CA GLN A 18 15.32 -5.35 10.10
C GLN A 18 13.87 -5.68 9.73
N ALA A 19 13.04 -4.65 9.47
CA ALA A 19 11.66 -4.82 9.08
C ALA A 19 11.51 -5.63 7.79
N VAL A 20 12.36 -5.37 6.79
CA VAL A 20 12.40 -6.16 5.55
C VAL A 20 12.75 -7.62 5.84
N GLY A 21 13.75 -7.87 6.71
CA GLY A 21 14.12 -9.24 7.11
C GLY A 21 12.99 -9.99 7.83
N GLU A 22 12.21 -9.29 8.67
CA GLU A 22 11.06 -9.89 9.38
C GLU A 22 9.85 -10.14 8.46
N ILE A 23 9.56 -9.25 7.52
CA ILE A 23 8.45 -9.37 6.56
C ILE A 23 8.80 -10.37 5.46
N GLY A 24 10.06 -10.38 5.01
CA GLY A 24 10.53 -11.20 3.90
C GLY A 24 10.34 -10.57 2.53
N PHE A 25 10.85 -11.24 1.51
CA PHE A 25 10.76 -10.79 0.11
C PHE A 25 9.69 -11.55 -0.67
N PRO A 26 9.03 -10.91 -1.64
CA PRO A 26 9.04 -9.47 -1.86
C PRO A 26 8.20 -8.72 -0.81
N CYS A 27 8.56 -7.48 -0.53
CA CYS A 27 7.78 -6.58 0.31
C CYS A 27 7.65 -5.20 -0.34
N VAL A 28 6.73 -4.38 0.19
CA VAL A 28 6.47 -3.04 -0.30
C VAL A 28 6.85 -2.05 0.79
N VAL A 29 7.66 -1.06 0.45
CA VAL A 29 7.95 0.08 1.33
C VAL A 29 7.18 1.31 0.86
N LYS A 30 6.60 2.04 1.82
CA LYS A 30 5.84 3.28 1.56
C LYS A 30 6.20 4.33 2.61
N PRO A 31 6.36 5.60 2.24
CA PRO A 31 6.37 6.69 3.22
C PRO A 31 5.02 6.74 3.95
N ILE A 32 5.01 7.03 5.25
CA ILE A 32 3.75 7.14 6.01
C ILE A 32 2.89 8.28 5.47
N MET A 33 3.51 9.39 5.07
CA MET A 33 2.82 10.55 4.50
C MET A 33 3.11 10.66 3.01
N SER A 34 2.40 9.88 2.21
CA SER A 34 2.45 9.97 0.75
C SER A 34 1.06 9.80 0.14
N SER A 35 0.94 10.11 -1.15
CA SER A 35 -0.28 9.86 -1.93
C SER A 35 0.10 9.35 -3.31
N SER A 36 -0.83 8.65 -3.95
CA SER A 36 -0.68 8.16 -5.33
C SER A 36 0.60 7.34 -5.55
N GLY A 37 1.03 6.56 -4.55
CA GLY A 37 2.21 5.69 -4.64
C GLY A 37 3.56 6.41 -4.69
N HIS A 38 3.62 7.74 -4.53
CA HIS A 38 4.89 8.47 -4.51
C HIS A 38 5.81 7.96 -3.39
N GLY A 39 7.05 7.62 -3.75
CA GLY A 39 8.03 7.04 -2.83
C GLY A 39 7.79 5.57 -2.49
N GLN A 40 6.76 4.94 -3.05
CA GLN A 40 6.54 3.51 -2.91
C GLN A 40 7.54 2.73 -3.76
N SER A 41 8.03 1.62 -3.23
CA SER A 41 8.92 0.69 -3.93
C SER A 41 8.62 -0.75 -3.54
N VAL A 42 8.83 -1.66 -4.47
CA VAL A 42 8.86 -3.10 -4.19
C VAL A 42 10.32 -3.50 -3.96
N VAL A 43 10.60 -4.09 -2.81
CA VAL A 43 11.89 -4.63 -2.42
C VAL A 43 11.84 -6.14 -2.66
N ARG A 44 12.63 -6.63 -3.61
CA ARG A 44 12.63 -8.03 -4.04
C ARG A 44 13.81 -8.84 -3.51
N SER A 45 14.88 -8.14 -3.15
CA SER A 45 16.11 -8.73 -2.63
C SER A 45 16.82 -7.76 -1.70
N GLU A 46 17.87 -8.20 -1.03
CA GLU A 46 18.71 -7.36 -0.18
C GLU A 46 19.33 -6.18 -0.93
N GLU A 47 19.62 -6.36 -2.22
CA GLU A 47 20.20 -5.32 -3.08
C GLU A 47 19.27 -4.11 -3.26
N ASP A 48 17.96 -4.34 -3.17
CA ASP A 48 16.94 -3.29 -3.32
C ASP A 48 16.76 -2.43 -2.05
N ILE A 49 17.26 -2.87 -0.90
CA ILE A 49 16.98 -2.23 0.40
C ILE A 49 17.41 -0.76 0.40
N ASP A 50 18.62 -0.46 -0.03
CA ASP A 50 19.14 0.92 -0.03
C ASP A 50 18.41 1.83 -1.02
N CYS A 51 18.03 1.28 -2.16
CA CYS A 51 17.27 2.00 -3.16
C CYS A 51 15.85 2.28 -2.66
N GLY A 52 15.19 1.28 -2.10
CA GLY A 52 13.85 1.40 -1.51
C GLY A 52 13.79 2.44 -0.39
N TRP A 53 14.75 2.40 0.54
CA TRP A 53 14.85 3.40 1.60
C TRP A 53 15.00 4.83 1.06
N ARG A 54 15.97 5.04 0.15
CA ARG A 54 16.21 6.37 -0.43
C ARG A 54 15.00 6.89 -1.19
N ASN A 55 14.32 6.03 -1.94
CA ASN A 55 13.13 6.42 -2.68
C ASN A 55 11.99 6.84 -1.73
N ALA A 56 11.76 6.05 -0.67
CA ALA A 56 10.75 6.38 0.33
C ALA A 56 11.04 7.70 1.05
N GLN A 57 12.30 8.02 1.33
CA GLN A 57 12.69 9.29 1.97
C GLN A 57 12.47 10.50 1.04
N ARG A 58 12.59 10.32 -0.28
CA ARG A 58 12.37 11.40 -1.27
C ARG A 58 10.91 11.62 -1.60
N GLY A 59 10.10 10.55 -1.59
CA GLY A 59 8.70 10.59 -2.01
C GLY A 59 7.70 10.99 -0.93
N GLY A 60 8.13 11.11 0.33
CA GLY A 60 7.26 11.53 1.43
C GLY A 60 6.88 13.01 1.36
N ARG A 61 5.60 13.34 1.51
CA ARG A 61 5.11 14.74 1.56
C ARG A 61 5.69 15.54 2.73
N ALA A 62 6.00 14.89 3.83
CA ALA A 62 6.57 15.49 5.03
C ALA A 62 8.12 15.50 5.03
N GLY A 63 8.75 15.19 3.90
CA GLY A 63 10.20 14.98 3.82
C GLY A 63 10.62 13.61 4.37
N ALA A 64 11.90 13.49 4.74
CA ALA A 64 12.45 12.27 5.33
C ALA A 64 11.72 11.91 6.63
N GLY A 65 11.30 10.66 6.75
CA GLY A 65 10.52 10.25 7.91
C GLY A 65 10.32 8.74 7.99
N LYS A 66 9.36 8.36 8.82
CA LYS A 66 8.98 6.97 9.01
C LYS A 66 8.41 6.36 7.73
N VAL A 67 8.71 5.09 7.54
CA VAL A 67 8.14 4.26 6.48
C VAL A 67 7.34 3.10 7.08
N ILE A 68 6.45 2.54 6.27
CA ILE A 68 5.84 1.24 6.52
C ILE A 68 6.39 0.23 5.52
N VAL A 69 6.74 -0.95 6.01
CA VAL A 69 7.11 -2.12 5.22
C VAL A 69 5.97 -3.10 5.30
N GLU A 70 5.40 -3.47 4.18
CA GLU A 70 4.25 -4.37 4.08
C GLU A 70 4.59 -5.61 3.27
N GLY A 71 4.07 -6.76 3.68
CA GLY A 71 4.13 -7.97 2.86
C GLY A 71 3.46 -7.74 1.51
N PHE A 72 4.11 -8.22 0.45
CA PHE A 72 3.56 -8.13 -0.90
C PHE A 72 2.32 -9.01 -1.03
N VAL A 73 1.19 -8.42 -1.38
CA VAL A 73 -0.07 -9.14 -1.62
C VAL A 73 -0.25 -9.32 -3.12
N LYS A 74 -0.34 -10.57 -3.56
CA LYS A 74 -0.75 -10.89 -4.92
C LYS A 74 -2.27 -10.92 -4.96
N PHE A 75 -2.88 -9.99 -5.66
CA PHE A 75 -4.33 -9.88 -5.81
C PHE A 75 -4.72 -9.91 -7.29
N ASP A 76 -5.95 -10.29 -7.57
CA ASP A 76 -6.50 -10.35 -8.92
C ASP A 76 -6.97 -8.97 -9.38
N TYR A 77 -7.50 -8.17 -8.48
CA TYR A 77 -7.95 -6.79 -8.73
C TYR A 77 -8.00 -5.99 -7.44
N GLU A 78 -7.99 -4.68 -7.59
CA GLU A 78 -8.10 -3.70 -6.51
C GLU A 78 -9.45 -3.00 -6.59
N ILE A 79 -10.05 -2.71 -5.43
CA ILE A 79 -11.30 -1.96 -5.34
C ILE A 79 -11.20 -0.80 -4.38
N THR A 80 -12.02 0.22 -4.63
CA THR A 80 -12.40 1.21 -3.62
C THR A 80 -13.84 0.94 -3.19
N LEU A 81 -14.05 0.76 -1.88
CA LEU A 81 -15.37 0.68 -1.28
C LEU A 81 -15.67 1.99 -0.55
N LEU A 82 -16.48 2.83 -1.18
CA LEU A 82 -16.94 4.05 -0.54
C LEU A 82 -17.96 3.73 0.54
N THR A 83 -17.76 4.31 1.70
CA THR A 83 -18.64 4.13 2.86
C THR A 83 -19.13 5.48 3.36
N VAL A 84 -20.42 5.58 3.65
CA VAL A 84 -21.05 6.81 4.17
C VAL A 84 -21.55 6.55 5.58
N ARG A 85 -20.98 7.24 6.56
CA ARG A 85 -21.49 7.25 7.94
C ARG A 85 -22.55 8.34 8.08
N HIS A 86 -23.74 7.97 8.55
CA HIS A 86 -24.87 8.86 8.75
C HIS A 86 -25.62 8.54 10.05
N CYS A 87 -26.62 9.35 10.41
CA CYS A 87 -27.37 9.18 11.67
C CYS A 87 -28.08 7.83 11.79
N GLY A 88 -28.47 7.21 10.68
CA GLY A 88 -29.10 5.88 10.65
C GLY A 88 -28.11 4.69 10.57
N GLY A 89 -26.78 4.95 10.53
CA GLY A 89 -25.78 3.87 10.45
C GLY A 89 -24.67 4.11 9.46
N THR A 90 -24.28 3.08 8.73
CA THR A 90 -23.28 3.14 7.68
C THR A 90 -23.83 2.49 6.41
N SER A 91 -23.77 3.22 5.32
CA SER A 91 -24.10 2.71 3.98
C SER A 91 -22.83 2.44 3.18
N PHE A 92 -22.88 1.42 2.35
CA PHE A 92 -21.81 1.04 1.44
C PHE A 92 -22.29 1.22 0.01
N LEU A 93 -21.46 1.84 -0.82
CA LEU A 93 -21.72 1.95 -2.25
C LEU A 93 -21.23 0.67 -2.95
N GLU A 94 -21.63 0.50 -4.20
CA GLU A 94 -21.09 -0.57 -5.02
C GLU A 94 -19.57 -0.40 -5.19
N PRO A 95 -18.78 -1.50 -5.16
CA PRO A 95 -17.33 -1.44 -5.30
C PRO A 95 -16.91 -0.81 -6.62
N ILE A 96 -15.90 0.03 -6.57
CA ILE A 96 -15.28 0.66 -7.74
C ILE A 96 -14.00 -0.13 -8.04
N GLY A 97 -13.90 -0.70 -9.23
CA GLY A 97 -12.70 -1.33 -9.75
C GLY A 97 -11.74 -0.28 -10.32
N HIS A 98 -10.45 -0.58 -10.28
CA HIS A 98 -9.39 0.29 -10.78
C HIS A 98 -8.38 -0.47 -11.62
N TYR A 99 -7.88 0.22 -12.62
CA TYR A 99 -6.63 -0.11 -13.28
C TYR A 99 -5.61 1.00 -13.01
N GLN A 100 -4.47 0.63 -12.45
CA GLN A 100 -3.35 1.53 -12.19
C GLN A 100 -2.13 1.12 -13.00
N GLN A 101 -1.38 2.10 -13.46
CA GLN A 101 -0.09 1.91 -14.08
C GLN A 101 0.88 2.96 -13.56
N ASP A 102 2.04 2.50 -13.07
CA ASP A 102 3.12 3.35 -12.54
C ASP A 102 2.67 4.31 -11.42
N GLY A 103 1.68 3.87 -10.60
CA GLY A 103 1.10 4.66 -9.50
C GLY A 103 -0.03 5.60 -9.91
N ASP A 104 -0.33 5.72 -11.20
CA ASP A 104 -1.42 6.53 -11.72
C ASP A 104 -2.67 5.69 -12.00
N TYR A 105 -3.83 6.19 -11.59
CA TYR A 105 -5.10 5.64 -12.02
C TYR A 105 -5.30 5.92 -13.51
N ARG A 106 -5.49 4.86 -14.30
CA ARG A 106 -5.74 4.94 -15.74
C ARG A 106 -7.22 4.80 -16.06
N GLU A 107 -7.87 3.85 -15.39
CA GLU A 107 -9.28 3.56 -15.58
C GLU A 107 -9.94 3.23 -14.25
N SER A 108 -11.23 3.51 -14.15
CA SER A 108 -12.09 3.04 -13.07
C SER A 108 -13.48 2.75 -13.61
N TRP A 109 -14.15 1.78 -13.01
CA TRP A 109 -15.51 1.38 -13.36
C TRP A 109 -16.31 1.03 -12.11
N GLN A 110 -17.63 1.14 -12.23
CA GLN A 110 -18.57 0.80 -11.15
C GLN A 110 -19.85 0.22 -11.76
N PRO A 111 -20.36 -0.93 -11.29
CA PRO A 111 -19.78 -1.74 -10.22
C PRO A 111 -18.57 -2.57 -10.70
N GLN A 112 -17.69 -2.93 -9.77
CA GLN A 112 -16.73 -4.00 -9.99
C GLN A 112 -17.44 -5.35 -9.93
N PRO A 113 -17.41 -6.18 -10.97
CA PRO A 113 -17.93 -7.55 -10.88
C PRO A 113 -17.13 -8.35 -9.84
N MET A 114 -17.84 -8.94 -8.88
CA MET A 114 -17.25 -9.75 -7.82
C MET A 114 -17.94 -11.10 -7.77
N THR A 115 -17.23 -12.15 -7.38
CA THR A 115 -17.83 -13.45 -7.15
C THR A 115 -18.61 -13.44 -5.84
N ALA A 116 -19.67 -14.26 -5.73
CA ALA A 116 -20.53 -14.32 -4.54
C ALA A 116 -19.83 -14.80 -3.24
N ALA A 117 -18.53 -15.05 -3.29
CA ALA A 117 -17.72 -15.46 -2.14
C ALA A 117 -17.09 -14.28 -1.36
N PHE A 118 -17.40 -13.03 -1.74
CA PHE A 118 -16.91 -11.83 -1.09
C PHE A 118 -18.05 -11.00 -0.52
#